data_de121d2d64051c1e34be6fb839dbd1a7
#
_entry.id   de121d2d64051c1e34be6fb839dbd1a7
#
_cell.length_a   1.000
_cell.length_b   1.000
_cell.length_c   1.000
_cell.angle_alpha   90.00
_cell.angle_beta   90.00
_cell.angle_gamma   90.00
#
_symmetry.space_group_name_H-M   'P 1'
#
loop_
_entity.id
_entity.type
_entity.pdbx_description
1 polymer ?
#
loop_
_entity_poly.entity_id
_entity_poly.type
_entity_poly.pdbx_seq_one_letter_code
_entity_poly.pdbx_strand_id
1 'polypeptide(L)'
;SYIAFKLVEDNPEKVGTKAYGYEKAEEIAAAVAAKKEKESRQGGLDLATARKTPSYWLMWGGLAISSFPGVAFRFYNGAFFRGPIGLDTVTYSNWASVLSVCIAVGMILMGVMADKIGSVKMVVLMHVISIAGYACAIVLMKNTGSFALLLITVILCGMNGPLDNATAPYLIPEAFGRKYYDEIIGSYAGAMMIGNVCVPMLLGNIISDGTAASFGLAWEIIIGFSAVAMVILLVGLFRGPYRKQYLALKAEESQMKKSGAEV
;
A
#
# COMPACT_ATOMS: atom_id res chain seq x y z
N SER A 1 -6.96 24.59 -21.89
CA SER A 1 -6.88 23.14 -22.13
C SER A 1 -6.93 22.77 -23.62
N TYR A 2 -7.77 23.43 -24.45
CA TYR A 2 -7.92 23.14 -25.89
C TYR A 2 -6.66 23.48 -26.71
N ILE A 3 -5.93 24.51 -26.32
CA ILE A 3 -4.67 24.93 -26.94
C ILE A 3 -3.55 23.90 -26.67
N ALA A 4 -3.48 23.38 -25.44
CA ALA A 4 -2.50 22.35 -25.09
C ALA A 4 -2.72 21.05 -25.87
N PHE A 5 -3.98 20.64 -26.08
CA PHE A 5 -4.33 19.44 -26.85
C PHE A 5 -3.94 19.52 -28.34
N LYS A 6 -3.86 20.74 -28.87
CA LYS A 6 -3.51 21.00 -30.28
C LYS A 6 -2.01 21.20 -30.51
N LEU A 7 -1.24 21.49 -29.46
CA LEU A 7 0.19 21.78 -29.51
C LEU A 7 1.07 20.62 -29.00
N VAL A 8 0.48 19.63 -28.28
CA VAL A 8 1.20 18.45 -27.82
C VAL A 8 0.99 17.32 -28.82
N GLU A 9 1.98 17.04 -29.60
CA GLU A 9 2.04 15.85 -30.46
C GLU A 9 2.49 14.66 -29.62
N ASP A 10 1.73 13.56 -29.67
CA ASP A 10 1.99 12.35 -28.88
C ASP A 10 3.24 11.57 -29.33
N ASN A 11 3.76 11.92 -30.52
CA ASN A 11 4.93 11.26 -31.08
C ASN A 11 6.04 12.28 -31.37
N PRO A 12 7.19 12.21 -30.64
CA PRO A 12 8.30 13.13 -30.82
C PRO A 12 8.92 13.07 -32.22
N GLU A 13 8.77 11.96 -32.94
CA GLU A 13 9.27 11.84 -34.34
C GLU A 13 8.54 12.77 -35.32
N LYS A 14 7.25 13.08 -35.07
CA LYS A 14 6.48 13.99 -35.93
C LYS A 14 6.95 15.44 -35.85
N VAL A 15 7.61 15.83 -34.76
CA VAL A 15 8.20 17.16 -34.56
C VAL A 15 9.71 17.18 -34.83
N GLY A 16 10.26 16.12 -35.44
CA GLY A 16 11.67 16.02 -35.78
C GLY A 16 12.62 15.85 -34.61
N THR A 17 12.10 15.52 -33.40
CA THR A 17 12.90 15.27 -32.23
C THR A 17 12.82 13.78 -31.84
N LYS A 18 13.86 13.27 -31.19
CA LYS A 18 13.86 11.91 -30.64
C LYS A 18 13.45 11.96 -29.17
N ALA A 19 12.72 10.94 -28.73
CA ALA A 19 12.35 10.82 -27.31
C ALA A 19 13.60 10.80 -26.42
N TYR A 20 13.52 11.41 -25.23
CA TYR A 20 14.61 11.38 -24.26
C TYR A 20 15.00 9.94 -23.96
N GLY A 21 16.27 9.60 -24.11
CA GLY A 21 16.78 8.24 -23.91
C GLY A 21 16.68 7.31 -25.13
N TYR A 22 16.38 7.83 -26.32
CA TYR A 22 16.29 7.05 -27.55
C TYR A 22 17.53 6.17 -27.84
N GLU A 23 18.73 6.66 -27.51
CA GLU A 23 19.98 5.90 -27.67
C GLU A 23 20.06 4.68 -26.75
N LYS A 24 19.28 4.68 -25.64
CA LYS A 24 19.14 3.55 -24.73
C LYS A 24 17.83 2.79 -24.93
N ALA A 25 16.99 3.18 -25.90
CA ALA A 25 15.66 2.57 -26.07
C ALA A 25 15.75 1.08 -26.43
N GLU A 26 16.74 0.69 -27.23
CA GLU A 26 16.97 -0.72 -27.58
C GLU A 26 17.46 -1.52 -26.37
N GLU A 27 18.36 -0.94 -25.55
CA GLU A 27 18.87 -1.56 -24.33
C GLU A 27 17.75 -1.72 -23.28
N ILE A 28 16.92 -0.68 -23.12
CA ILE A 28 15.75 -0.70 -22.24
C ILE A 28 14.71 -1.70 -22.77
N ALA A 29 14.44 -1.72 -24.07
CA ALA A 29 13.51 -2.67 -24.68
C ALA A 29 13.99 -4.10 -24.54
N ALA A 30 15.29 -4.37 -24.72
CA ALA A 30 15.89 -5.68 -24.49
C ALA A 30 15.81 -6.10 -23.02
N ALA A 31 16.08 -5.19 -22.08
CA ALA A 31 15.96 -5.45 -20.64
C ALA A 31 14.50 -5.74 -20.22
N VAL A 32 13.55 -4.99 -20.77
CA VAL A 32 12.11 -5.21 -20.55
C VAL A 32 11.65 -6.55 -21.15
N ALA A 33 12.13 -6.90 -22.35
CA ALA A 33 11.83 -8.17 -23.00
C ALA A 33 12.40 -9.35 -22.20
N ALA A 34 13.65 -9.27 -21.77
CA ALA A 34 14.29 -10.28 -20.92
C ALA A 34 13.56 -10.46 -19.58
N LYS A 35 13.13 -9.35 -18.97
CA LYS A 35 12.31 -9.37 -17.75
C LYS A 35 10.97 -10.06 -17.97
N LYS A 36 10.25 -9.72 -19.05
CA LYS A 36 8.97 -10.36 -19.43
C LYS A 36 9.13 -11.84 -19.73
N GLU A 37 10.22 -12.22 -20.38
CA GLU A 37 10.52 -13.64 -20.63
C GLU A 37 10.78 -14.40 -19.35
N LYS A 38 11.55 -13.82 -18.42
CA LYS A 38 11.80 -14.39 -17.08
C LYS A 38 10.49 -14.55 -16.29
N GLU A 39 9.63 -13.53 -16.30
CA GLU A 39 8.31 -13.56 -15.67
C GLU A 39 7.38 -14.60 -16.32
N SER A 40 7.41 -14.73 -17.64
CA SER A 40 6.65 -15.74 -18.38
C SER A 40 7.07 -17.18 -18.02
N ARG A 41 8.36 -17.41 -17.80
CA ARG A 41 8.89 -18.72 -17.35
C ARG A 41 8.44 -19.08 -15.94
N GLN A 42 8.17 -18.09 -15.07
CA GLN A 42 7.73 -18.33 -13.70
C GLN A 42 6.26 -18.79 -13.61
N GLY A 43 5.48 -18.71 -14.69
CA GLY A 43 4.08 -19.13 -14.72
C GLY A 43 3.13 -18.17 -13.99
N GLY A 44 1.87 -18.51 -13.98
CA GLY A 44 0.81 -17.74 -13.32
C GLY A 44 -0.56 -17.96 -13.94
N LEU A 45 -1.61 -17.56 -13.23
CA LEU A 45 -2.99 -17.63 -13.72
C LEU A 45 -3.34 -16.37 -14.50
N ASP A 46 -4.09 -16.53 -15.59
CA ASP A 46 -4.73 -15.43 -16.29
C ASP A 46 -5.85 -14.79 -15.44
N LEU A 47 -6.19 -13.55 -15.72
CA LEU A 47 -7.19 -12.79 -14.96
C LEU A 47 -8.57 -13.49 -14.95
N ALA A 48 -8.99 -14.09 -16.06
CA ALA A 48 -10.27 -14.77 -16.16
C ALA A 48 -10.35 -15.99 -15.23
N THR A 49 -9.27 -16.74 -15.13
CA THR A 49 -9.15 -17.90 -14.23
C THR A 49 -8.98 -17.43 -12.77
N ALA A 50 -8.17 -16.40 -12.52
CA ALA A 50 -7.99 -15.84 -11.18
C ALA A 50 -9.32 -15.38 -10.57
N ARG A 51 -10.17 -14.69 -11.34
CA ARG A 51 -11.50 -14.20 -10.90
C ARG A 51 -12.47 -15.32 -10.51
N LYS A 52 -12.28 -16.54 -10.99
CA LYS A 52 -13.08 -17.70 -10.60
C LYS A 52 -12.70 -18.26 -9.24
N THR A 53 -11.56 -17.84 -8.68
CA THR A 53 -11.08 -18.35 -7.39
C THR A 53 -11.63 -17.52 -6.21
N PRO A 54 -11.99 -18.15 -5.08
CA PRO A 54 -12.38 -17.40 -3.87
C PRO A 54 -11.24 -16.51 -3.34
N SER A 55 -9.98 -16.91 -3.55
CA SER A 55 -8.79 -16.14 -3.17
C SER A 55 -8.79 -14.75 -3.81
N TYR A 56 -9.18 -14.64 -5.08
CA TYR A 56 -9.24 -13.37 -5.78
C TYR A 56 -10.15 -12.36 -5.06
N TRP A 57 -11.38 -12.76 -4.75
CA TRP A 57 -12.37 -11.88 -4.13
C TRP A 57 -12.07 -11.58 -2.66
N LEU A 58 -11.52 -12.56 -1.92
CA LEU A 58 -11.04 -12.34 -0.56
C LEU A 58 -9.90 -11.32 -0.53
N MET A 59 -8.91 -11.44 -1.41
CA MET A 59 -7.82 -10.48 -1.48
C MET A 59 -8.32 -9.12 -1.98
N TRP A 60 -9.24 -9.08 -2.95
CA TRP A 60 -9.84 -7.84 -3.44
C TRP A 60 -10.56 -7.08 -2.30
N GLY A 61 -11.44 -7.76 -1.58
CA GLY A 61 -12.14 -7.20 -0.42
C GLY A 61 -11.19 -6.84 0.73
N GLY A 62 -10.21 -7.70 0.99
CA GLY A 62 -9.18 -7.45 2.00
C GLY A 62 -8.35 -6.21 1.71
N LEU A 63 -7.93 -5.98 0.46
CA LEU A 63 -7.21 -4.77 0.04
C LEU A 63 -8.09 -3.52 0.10
N ALA A 64 -9.37 -3.65 -0.30
CA ALA A 64 -10.35 -2.57 -0.16
C ALA A 64 -10.47 -2.10 1.29
N ILE A 65 -10.60 -3.04 2.24
CA ILE A 65 -10.71 -2.72 3.68
C ILE A 65 -9.34 -2.26 4.23
N SER A 66 -8.23 -2.85 3.79
CA SER A 66 -6.87 -2.47 4.20
C SER A 66 -6.50 -1.04 3.81
N SER A 67 -7.15 -0.47 2.80
CA SER A 67 -6.93 0.93 2.42
C SER A 67 -7.48 1.93 3.46
N PHE A 68 -8.46 1.53 4.29
CA PHE A 68 -9.07 2.42 5.28
C PHE A 68 -8.08 2.98 6.30
N PRO A 69 -7.27 2.16 7.01
CA PRO A 69 -6.31 2.69 7.97
C PRO A 69 -5.24 3.60 7.34
N GLY A 70 -4.74 3.27 6.14
CA GLY A 70 -3.76 4.12 5.46
C GLY A 70 -4.33 5.49 5.07
N VAL A 71 -5.57 5.51 4.62
CA VAL A 71 -6.27 6.72 4.16
C VAL A 71 -6.76 7.56 5.33
N ALA A 72 -7.32 6.95 6.38
CA ALA A 72 -8.00 7.67 7.47
C ALA A 72 -7.09 8.69 8.16
N PHE A 73 -5.89 8.29 8.57
CA PHE A 73 -4.98 9.22 9.22
C PHE A 73 -4.49 10.31 8.26
N ARG A 74 -4.21 9.96 7.00
CA ARG A 74 -3.78 10.92 5.98
C ARG A 74 -4.80 12.03 5.75
N PHE A 75 -6.09 11.74 5.71
CA PHE A 75 -7.14 12.75 5.52
C PHE A 75 -7.44 13.57 6.78
N TYR A 76 -7.40 12.93 7.95
CA TYR A 76 -7.92 13.54 9.18
C TYR A 76 -6.85 13.96 10.19
N ASN A 77 -5.53 13.78 9.90
CA ASN A 77 -4.46 14.19 10.80
C ASN A 77 -4.55 15.69 11.16
N GLY A 78 -4.87 16.56 10.19
CA GLY A 78 -4.99 17.99 10.42
C GLY A 78 -6.14 18.36 11.37
N ALA A 79 -7.30 17.73 11.22
CA ALA A 79 -8.43 17.93 12.11
C ALA A 79 -8.15 17.33 13.51
N PHE A 80 -7.52 16.16 13.55
CA PHE A 80 -7.13 15.47 14.78
C PHE A 80 -6.12 16.28 15.62
N PHE A 81 -5.03 16.74 15.01
CA PHE A 81 -3.98 17.42 15.74
C PHE A 81 -4.38 18.83 16.18
N ARG A 82 -5.16 19.56 15.36
CA ARG A 82 -5.62 20.92 15.72
C ARG A 82 -6.87 20.94 16.59
N GLY A 83 -7.76 19.94 16.46
CA GLY A 83 -8.96 19.79 17.29
C GLY A 83 -8.64 19.14 18.63
N PRO A 84 -8.79 17.81 18.78
CA PRO A 84 -8.65 17.15 20.09
C PRO A 84 -7.29 17.32 20.77
N ILE A 85 -6.21 17.45 20.01
CA ILE A 85 -4.86 17.61 20.57
C ILE A 85 -4.54 19.06 20.87
N GLY A 86 -5.16 20.02 20.14
CA GLY A 86 -5.02 21.45 20.38
C GLY A 86 -3.71 22.06 19.89
N LEU A 87 -3.06 21.47 18.89
CA LEU A 87 -1.85 22.06 18.30
C LEU A 87 -2.18 23.30 17.48
N ASP A 88 -1.36 24.34 17.63
CA ASP A 88 -1.40 25.50 16.75
C ASP A 88 -0.97 25.15 15.32
N THR A 89 -1.28 26.02 14.36
CA THR A 89 -1.04 25.76 12.93
C THR A 89 0.44 25.55 12.59
N VAL A 90 1.36 26.26 13.25
CA VAL A 90 2.80 26.15 12.96
C VAL A 90 3.34 24.82 13.48
N THR A 91 3.01 24.48 14.73
CA THR A 91 3.39 23.20 15.35
C THR A 91 2.81 22.03 14.57
N TYR A 92 1.54 22.09 14.17
CA TYR A 92 0.92 21.08 13.32
C TYR A 92 1.68 20.92 12.00
N SER A 93 2.05 22.02 11.31
CA SER A 93 2.76 21.94 10.02
C SER A 93 4.11 21.21 10.14
N ASN A 94 4.83 21.44 11.24
CA ASN A 94 6.07 20.71 11.53
C ASN A 94 5.79 19.19 11.69
N TRP A 95 4.78 18.82 12.46
CA TRP A 95 4.41 17.40 12.65
C TRP A 95 3.87 16.76 11.38
N ALA A 96 3.14 17.48 10.54
CA ALA A 96 2.70 17.00 9.23
C ALA A 96 3.90 16.69 8.30
N SER A 97 4.97 17.48 8.38
CA SER A 97 6.21 17.22 7.65
C SER A 97 6.89 15.94 8.15
N VAL A 98 6.98 15.75 9.48
CA VAL A 98 7.51 14.51 10.08
C VAL A 98 6.66 13.30 9.66
N LEU A 99 5.33 13.43 9.69
CA LEU A 99 4.40 12.38 9.24
C LEU A 99 4.68 11.98 7.79
N SER A 100 4.89 12.95 6.89
CA SER A 100 5.18 12.69 5.48
C SER A 100 6.49 11.92 5.30
N VAL A 101 7.52 12.25 6.07
CA VAL A 101 8.78 11.49 6.10
C VAL A 101 8.54 10.05 6.60
N CYS A 102 7.75 9.88 7.65
CA CYS A 102 7.41 8.55 8.18
C CYS A 102 6.64 7.70 7.15
N ILE A 103 5.75 8.29 6.35
CA ILE A 103 5.07 7.60 5.25
C ILE A 103 6.07 7.11 4.22
N ALA A 104 7.02 7.96 3.78
CA ALA A 104 8.05 7.60 2.82
C ALA A 104 8.96 6.47 3.34
N VAL A 105 9.40 6.58 4.60
CA VAL A 105 10.18 5.53 5.27
C VAL A 105 9.38 4.24 5.38
N GLY A 106 8.09 4.32 5.72
CA GLY A 106 7.17 3.19 5.78
C GLY A 106 7.07 2.42 4.45
N MET A 107 7.02 3.14 3.32
CA MET A 107 7.01 2.52 1.97
C MET A 107 8.29 1.73 1.70
N ILE A 108 9.46 2.30 2.04
CA ILE A 108 10.75 1.63 1.87
C ILE A 108 10.84 0.39 2.78
N LEU A 109 10.48 0.55 4.05
CA LEU A 109 10.52 -0.54 5.03
C LEU A 109 9.58 -1.68 4.65
N MET A 110 8.39 -1.38 4.14
CA MET A 110 7.43 -2.40 3.67
C MET A 110 8.05 -3.27 2.57
N GLY A 111 8.75 -2.66 1.58
CA GLY A 111 9.45 -3.39 0.54
C GLY A 111 10.54 -4.30 1.10
N VAL A 112 11.42 -3.75 1.93
CA VAL A 112 12.51 -4.51 2.58
C VAL A 112 11.95 -5.66 3.42
N MET A 113 10.84 -5.43 4.12
CA MET A 113 10.18 -6.46 4.93
C MET A 113 9.58 -7.57 4.06
N ALA A 114 8.88 -7.22 2.98
CA ALA A 114 8.33 -8.20 2.04
C ALA A 114 9.41 -9.13 1.48
N ASP A 115 10.59 -8.58 1.17
CA ASP A 115 11.72 -9.35 0.64
C ASP A 115 12.39 -10.23 1.70
N LYS A 116 12.63 -9.69 2.91
CA LYS A 116 13.40 -10.38 3.95
C LYS A 116 12.57 -11.37 4.78
N ILE A 117 11.36 -10.99 5.18
CA ILE A 117 10.54 -11.79 6.11
C ILE A 117 9.33 -12.43 5.44
N GLY A 118 9.07 -12.07 4.17
CA GLY A 118 7.98 -12.60 3.36
C GLY A 118 6.64 -11.88 3.56
N SER A 119 5.75 -12.05 2.58
CA SER A 119 4.49 -11.29 2.46
C SER A 119 3.54 -11.49 3.64
N VAL A 120 3.45 -12.72 4.19
CA VAL A 120 2.58 -13.02 5.35
C VAL A 120 2.99 -12.22 6.58
N LYS A 121 4.28 -12.27 6.93
CA LYS A 121 4.79 -11.56 8.11
C LYS A 121 4.73 -10.04 7.92
N MET A 122 4.98 -9.58 6.69
CA MET A 122 4.85 -8.18 6.32
C MET A 122 3.43 -7.68 6.54
N VAL A 123 2.39 -8.39 6.03
CA VAL A 123 0.99 -8.02 6.21
C VAL A 123 0.62 -7.95 7.69
N VAL A 124 0.97 -8.98 8.47
CA VAL A 124 0.69 -9.00 9.92
C VAL A 124 1.34 -7.81 10.61
N LEU A 125 2.63 -7.59 10.38
CA LEU A 125 3.38 -6.54 11.07
C LEU A 125 2.86 -5.15 10.73
N MET A 126 2.53 -4.88 9.44
CA MET A 126 2.00 -3.58 9.02
C MET A 126 0.62 -3.29 9.63
N HIS A 127 -0.27 -4.30 9.71
CA HIS A 127 -1.56 -4.11 10.36
C HIS A 127 -1.43 -3.98 11.88
N VAL A 128 -0.49 -4.68 12.52
CA VAL A 128 -0.19 -4.50 13.95
C VAL A 128 0.35 -3.10 14.23
N ILE A 129 1.25 -2.58 13.40
CA ILE A 129 1.75 -1.20 13.48
C ILE A 129 0.59 -0.21 13.34
N SER A 130 -0.32 -0.46 12.40
CA SER A 130 -1.52 0.37 12.19
C SER A 130 -2.41 0.39 13.43
N ILE A 131 -2.75 -0.77 13.98
CA ILE A 131 -3.57 -0.90 15.20
C ILE A 131 -2.89 -0.17 16.37
N ALA A 132 -1.60 -0.38 16.58
CA ALA A 132 -0.83 0.29 17.62
C ALA A 132 -0.82 1.82 17.43
N GLY A 133 -0.67 2.31 16.19
CA GLY A 133 -0.70 3.73 15.88
C GLY A 133 -2.03 4.40 16.25
N TYR A 134 -3.15 3.80 15.88
CA TYR A 134 -4.47 4.30 16.24
C TYR A 134 -4.77 4.17 17.74
N ALA A 135 -4.32 3.11 18.39
CA ALA A 135 -4.42 2.98 19.84
C ALA A 135 -3.60 4.07 20.55
N CYS A 136 -2.39 4.37 20.09
CA CYS A 136 -1.59 5.48 20.60
C CYS A 136 -2.29 6.84 20.36
N ALA A 137 -2.97 7.04 19.21
CA ALA A 137 -3.74 8.24 18.95
C ALA A 137 -4.89 8.44 19.96
N ILE A 138 -5.59 7.36 20.33
CA ILE A 138 -6.64 7.38 21.35
C ILE A 138 -6.05 7.73 22.74
N VAL A 139 -4.91 7.16 23.09
CA VAL A 139 -4.23 7.45 24.38
C VAL A 139 -3.68 8.88 24.40
N LEU A 140 -3.20 9.39 23.26
CA LEU A 140 -2.70 10.76 23.12
C LEU A 140 -3.79 11.80 23.43
N MET A 141 -5.04 11.57 23.03
CA MET A 141 -6.16 12.48 23.35
C MET A 141 -6.40 12.63 24.85
N LYS A 142 -6.03 11.64 25.65
CA LYS A 142 -6.12 11.68 27.13
C LYS A 142 -4.89 12.34 27.76
N ASN A 143 -3.78 12.47 27.02
CA ASN A 143 -2.49 12.95 27.50
C ASN A 143 -1.86 13.89 26.47
N THR A 144 -2.60 14.94 26.08
CA THR A 144 -2.24 15.84 24.97
C THR A 144 -0.90 16.57 25.11
N GLY A 145 -0.41 16.75 26.34
CA GLY A 145 0.91 17.35 26.62
C GLY A 145 2.11 16.39 26.48
N SER A 146 1.87 15.11 26.17
CA SER A 146 2.98 14.14 26.09
C SER A 146 3.66 14.15 24.73
N PHE A 147 4.85 14.77 24.65
CA PHE A 147 5.66 14.78 23.42
C PHE A 147 6.00 13.36 22.94
N ALA A 148 6.29 12.43 23.87
CA ALA A 148 6.63 11.05 23.54
C ALA A 148 5.45 10.32 22.86
N LEU A 149 4.23 10.46 23.38
CA LEU A 149 3.04 9.88 22.77
C LEU A 149 2.73 10.50 21.41
N LEU A 150 2.91 11.80 21.26
CA LEU A 150 2.74 12.49 20.00
C LEU A 150 3.72 11.96 18.93
N LEU A 151 5.01 11.85 19.29
CA LEU A 151 6.04 11.32 18.40
C LEU A 151 5.76 9.87 18.00
N ILE A 152 5.42 9.00 18.96
CA ILE A 152 5.10 7.59 18.68
C ILE A 152 3.88 7.49 17.77
N THR A 153 2.83 8.28 18.02
CA THR A 153 1.62 8.31 17.20
C THR A 153 1.95 8.70 15.75
N VAL A 154 2.73 9.75 15.56
CA VAL A 154 3.13 10.22 14.22
C VAL A 154 3.95 9.16 13.48
N ILE A 155 4.91 8.52 14.16
CA ILE A 155 5.73 7.47 13.55
C ILE A 155 4.86 6.27 13.15
N LEU A 156 4.07 5.72 14.06
CA LEU A 156 3.28 4.52 13.80
C LEU A 156 2.18 4.77 12.75
N CYS A 157 1.47 5.91 12.85
CA CYS A 157 0.45 6.27 11.88
C CYS A 157 1.04 6.66 10.52
N GLY A 158 2.24 7.23 10.46
CA GLY A 158 2.96 7.46 9.22
C GLY A 158 3.38 6.16 8.54
N MET A 159 3.94 5.23 9.31
CA MET A 159 4.36 3.93 8.78
C MET A 159 3.21 3.07 8.25
N ASN A 160 1.97 3.31 8.64
CA ASN A 160 0.83 2.56 8.10
C ASN A 160 0.32 3.11 6.75
N GLY A 161 0.77 4.29 6.33
CA GLY A 161 0.39 4.90 5.05
C GLY A 161 0.48 3.98 3.82
N PRO A 162 1.52 3.11 3.71
CA PRO A 162 1.64 2.18 2.60
C PRO A 162 0.54 1.12 2.47
N LEU A 163 -0.29 0.88 3.50
CA LEU A 163 -1.33 -0.13 3.48
C LEU A 163 -2.37 0.07 2.36
N ASP A 164 -2.59 1.30 1.92
CA ASP A 164 -3.57 1.62 0.88
C ASP A 164 -3.09 1.27 -0.54
N ASN A 165 -1.79 1.37 -0.84
CA ASN A 165 -1.29 1.23 -2.22
C ASN A 165 -0.22 0.14 -2.39
N ALA A 166 0.63 -0.08 -1.37
CA ALA A 166 1.85 -0.86 -1.54
C ALA A 166 1.69 -2.35 -1.18
N THR A 167 0.58 -2.76 -0.59
CA THR A 167 0.36 -4.16 -0.17
C THR A 167 0.11 -5.10 -1.35
N ALA A 168 -0.69 -4.68 -2.33
CA ALA A 168 -1.09 -5.51 -3.48
C ALA A 168 0.09 -6.02 -4.31
N PRO A 169 1.11 -5.20 -4.65
CA PRO A 169 2.27 -5.65 -5.43
C PRO A 169 3.04 -6.84 -4.83
N TYR A 170 3.00 -7.01 -3.52
CA TYR A 170 3.68 -8.12 -2.84
C TYR A 170 2.82 -9.37 -2.70
N LEU A 171 1.49 -9.23 -2.61
CA LEU A 171 0.58 -10.34 -2.41
C LEU A 171 0.16 -11.02 -3.71
N ILE A 172 -0.04 -10.24 -4.78
CA ILE A 172 -0.54 -10.73 -6.07
C ILE A 172 0.41 -11.76 -6.70
N PRO A 173 1.73 -11.53 -6.80
CA PRO A 173 2.65 -12.51 -7.35
C PRO A 173 2.69 -13.82 -6.56
N GLU A 174 2.55 -13.76 -5.24
CA GLU A 174 2.53 -14.94 -4.38
C GLU A 174 1.24 -15.75 -4.58
N ALA A 175 0.09 -15.09 -4.75
CA ALA A 175 -1.20 -15.75 -4.86
C ALA A 175 -1.50 -16.28 -6.27
N PHE A 176 -1.09 -15.56 -7.32
CA PHE A 176 -1.51 -15.79 -8.70
C PHE A 176 -0.36 -15.98 -9.70
N GLY A 177 0.90 -15.75 -9.28
CA GLY A 177 2.07 -15.80 -10.16
C GLY A 177 2.39 -14.47 -10.82
N ARG A 178 3.50 -14.44 -11.60
CA ARG A 178 4.01 -13.20 -12.22
C ARG A 178 3.64 -13.02 -13.68
N LYS A 179 3.27 -14.09 -14.37
CA LYS A 179 3.07 -14.07 -15.83
C LYS A 179 2.00 -13.05 -16.28
N TYR A 180 0.89 -12.93 -15.54
CA TYR A 180 -0.23 -12.03 -15.84
C TYR A 180 -0.41 -10.97 -14.76
N TYR A 181 0.70 -10.58 -14.11
CA TYR A 181 0.69 -9.66 -12.98
C TYR A 181 0.04 -8.32 -13.33
N ASP A 182 0.38 -7.72 -14.49
CA ASP A 182 -0.09 -6.39 -14.88
C ASP A 182 -1.62 -6.34 -15.05
N GLU A 183 -2.21 -7.41 -15.60
CA GLU A 183 -3.66 -7.53 -15.75
C GLU A 183 -4.37 -7.67 -14.40
N ILE A 184 -3.79 -8.49 -13.53
CA ILE A 184 -4.37 -8.74 -12.20
C ILE A 184 -4.25 -7.51 -11.33
N ILE A 185 -3.08 -6.86 -11.23
CA ILE A 185 -2.91 -5.67 -10.40
C ILE A 185 -3.78 -4.52 -10.89
N GLY A 186 -3.93 -4.35 -12.21
CA GLY A 186 -4.85 -3.37 -12.79
C GLY A 186 -6.30 -3.58 -12.32
N SER A 187 -6.75 -4.84 -12.21
CA SER A 187 -8.08 -5.17 -11.70
C SER A 187 -8.26 -4.91 -10.19
N TYR A 188 -7.17 -4.87 -9.43
CA TYR A 188 -7.16 -4.53 -8.01
C TYR A 188 -7.07 -3.03 -7.73
N ALA A 189 -6.76 -2.21 -8.74
CA ALA A 189 -6.66 -0.76 -8.58
C ALA A 189 -7.93 -0.14 -7.98
N GLY A 190 -9.11 -0.62 -8.39
CA GLY A 190 -10.39 -0.21 -7.83
C GLY A 190 -10.50 -0.51 -6.32
N ALA A 191 -10.07 -1.70 -5.88
CA ALA A 191 -10.07 -2.06 -4.47
C ALA A 191 -9.20 -1.12 -3.63
N MET A 192 -7.99 -0.82 -4.11
CA MET A 192 -7.06 0.09 -3.42
C MET A 192 -7.60 1.53 -3.32
N MET A 193 -8.48 1.94 -4.24
CA MET A 193 -9.07 3.28 -4.24
C MET A 193 -10.33 3.42 -3.37
N ILE A 194 -10.96 2.33 -2.96
CA ILE A 194 -12.20 2.37 -2.15
C ILE A 194 -12.03 3.18 -0.88
N GLY A 195 -10.91 3.04 -0.17
CA GLY A 195 -10.65 3.81 1.04
C GLY A 195 -10.67 5.32 0.80
N ASN A 196 -10.12 5.80 -0.32
CA ASN A 196 -10.09 7.23 -0.64
C ASN A 196 -11.50 7.83 -0.82
N VAL A 197 -12.48 7.02 -1.21
CA VAL A 197 -13.88 7.45 -1.39
C VAL A 197 -14.69 7.21 -0.10
N CYS A 198 -14.61 6.03 0.47
CA CYS A 198 -15.47 5.62 1.57
C CYS A 198 -15.04 6.21 2.92
N VAL A 199 -13.73 6.37 3.17
CA VAL A 199 -13.23 6.88 4.46
C VAL A 199 -13.70 8.31 4.74
N PRO A 200 -13.59 9.29 3.81
CA PRO A 200 -14.14 10.62 4.05
C PRO A 200 -15.65 10.62 4.30
N MET A 201 -16.40 9.78 3.59
CA MET A 201 -17.86 9.68 3.79
C MET A 201 -18.20 9.08 5.16
N LEU A 202 -17.51 8.02 5.56
CA LEU A 202 -17.76 7.33 6.83
C LEU A 202 -17.32 8.20 8.02
N LEU A 203 -16.05 8.61 8.03
CA LEU A 203 -15.49 9.31 9.17
C LEU A 203 -15.93 10.77 9.23
N GLY A 204 -16.18 11.43 8.10
CA GLY A 204 -16.64 12.82 8.06
C GLY A 204 -17.93 13.03 8.86
N ASN A 205 -18.87 12.08 8.79
CA ASN A 205 -20.09 12.13 9.60
C ASN A 205 -19.81 11.89 11.10
N ILE A 206 -18.89 10.96 11.42
CA ILE A 206 -18.57 10.59 12.81
C ILE A 206 -17.85 11.74 13.53
N ILE A 207 -16.86 12.37 12.87
CA ILE A 207 -16.02 13.40 13.47
C ILE A 207 -16.49 14.83 13.16
N SER A 208 -17.73 15.00 12.72
CA SER A 208 -18.31 16.30 12.33
C SER A 208 -18.32 17.33 13.48
N ASP A 209 -18.40 16.90 14.72
CA ASP A 209 -18.37 17.75 15.92
C ASP A 209 -16.93 18.10 16.39
N GLY A 210 -15.90 17.46 15.83
CA GLY A 210 -14.49 17.70 16.13
C GLY A 210 -14.05 17.33 17.56
N THR A 211 -14.87 16.58 18.31
CA THR A 211 -14.59 16.24 19.70
C THR A 211 -13.61 15.07 19.85
N ALA A 212 -12.94 14.96 21.00
CA ALA A 212 -12.10 13.81 21.30
C ALA A 212 -12.90 12.50 21.35
N ALA A 213 -14.19 12.54 21.72
CA ALA A 213 -15.05 11.36 21.76
C ALA A 213 -15.34 10.84 20.35
N SER A 214 -15.66 11.72 19.41
CA SER A 214 -15.92 11.34 18.01
C SER A 214 -14.67 10.81 17.30
N PHE A 215 -13.52 11.43 17.52
CA PHE A 215 -12.24 10.89 17.03
C PHE A 215 -11.89 9.56 17.67
N GLY A 216 -12.18 9.36 18.98
CA GLY A 216 -12.01 8.08 19.66
C GLY A 216 -12.78 6.97 18.96
N LEU A 217 -14.07 7.17 18.75
CA LEU A 217 -14.94 6.24 18.04
C LEU A 217 -14.44 5.98 16.60
N ALA A 218 -14.03 7.02 15.88
CA ALA A 218 -13.48 6.88 14.53
C ALA A 218 -12.23 5.99 14.50
N TRP A 219 -11.29 6.20 15.43
CA TRP A 219 -10.07 5.40 15.49
C TRP A 219 -10.33 3.96 15.92
N GLU A 220 -11.28 3.71 16.84
CA GLU A 220 -11.72 2.35 17.20
C GLU A 220 -12.30 1.59 16.00
N ILE A 221 -13.12 2.23 15.18
CA ILE A 221 -13.65 1.67 13.93
C ILE A 221 -12.52 1.32 12.96
N ILE A 222 -11.53 2.20 12.81
CA ILE A 222 -10.38 1.95 11.93
C ILE A 222 -9.50 0.81 12.45
N ILE A 223 -9.32 0.67 13.76
CA ILE A 223 -8.67 -0.49 14.37
C ILE A 223 -9.40 -1.77 13.99
N GLY A 224 -10.74 -1.78 14.08
CA GLY A 224 -11.58 -2.90 13.67
C GLY A 224 -11.39 -3.26 12.19
N PHE A 225 -11.41 -2.27 11.29
CA PHE A 225 -11.14 -2.49 9.87
C PHE A 225 -9.74 -3.03 9.61
N SER A 226 -8.72 -2.54 10.32
CA SER A 226 -7.35 -3.05 10.20
C SER A 226 -7.25 -4.52 10.60
N ALA A 227 -7.87 -4.92 11.70
CA ALA A 227 -7.89 -6.31 12.16
C ALA A 227 -8.64 -7.24 11.18
N VAL A 228 -9.80 -6.81 10.69
CA VAL A 228 -10.59 -7.57 9.70
C VAL A 228 -9.85 -7.70 8.37
N ALA A 229 -9.24 -6.61 7.87
CA ALA A 229 -8.45 -6.63 6.65
C ALA A 229 -7.28 -7.61 6.75
N MET A 230 -6.55 -7.59 7.86
CA MET A 230 -5.45 -8.53 8.11
C MET A 230 -5.90 -9.97 7.98
N VAL A 231 -7.00 -10.35 8.63
CA VAL A 231 -7.52 -11.73 8.59
C VAL A 231 -7.97 -12.11 7.17
N ILE A 232 -8.72 -11.24 6.49
CA ILE A 232 -9.22 -11.51 5.13
C ILE A 232 -8.06 -11.65 4.14
N LEU A 233 -7.06 -10.77 4.21
CA LEU A 233 -5.87 -10.84 3.36
C LEU A 233 -5.07 -12.12 3.57
N LEU A 234 -4.88 -12.51 4.82
CA LEU A 234 -4.17 -13.76 5.13
C LEU A 234 -4.95 -14.99 4.63
N VAL A 235 -6.25 -15.05 4.86
CA VAL A 235 -7.08 -16.15 4.35
C VAL A 235 -7.06 -16.18 2.82
N GLY A 236 -7.18 -15.02 2.16
CA GLY A 236 -7.08 -14.88 0.71
C GLY A 236 -5.74 -15.38 0.17
N LEU A 237 -4.64 -14.95 0.79
CA LEU A 237 -3.29 -15.35 0.42
C LEU A 237 -3.05 -16.86 0.63
N PHE A 238 -3.47 -17.41 1.78
CA PHE A 238 -3.32 -18.86 2.06
C PHE A 238 -4.13 -19.74 1.11
N ARG A 239 -5.23 -19.22 0.57
CA ARG A 239 -6.04 -19.89 -0.47
C ARG A 239 -5.55 -19.60 -1.90
N GLY A 240 -4.47 -18.82 -2.05
CA GLY A 240 -3.88 -18.48 -3.35
C GLY A 240 -3.49 -19.74 -4.13
N PRO A 241 -4.06 -19.96 -5.33
CA PRO A 241 -3.88 -21.21 -6.09
C PRO A 241 -2.44 -21.42 -6.53
N TYR A 242 -1.67 -20.35 -6.72
CA TYR A 242 -0.28 -20.39 -7.17
C TYR A 242 0.75 -20.37 -6.04
N ARG A 243 0.31 -20.11 -4.81
CA ARG A 243 1.20 -19.86 -3.67
C ARG A 243 2.23 -20.94 -3.39
N LYS A 244 1.83 -22.22 -3.45
CA LYS A 244 2.76 -23.33 -3.22
C LYS A 244 3.89 -23.35 -4.24
N GLN A 245 3.57 -23.14 -5.51
CA GLN A 245 4.53 -23.10 -6.60
C GLN A 245 5.45 -21.88 -6.49
N TYR A 246 4.91 -20.71 -6.15
CA TYR A 246 5.69 -19.51 -5.92
C TYR A 246 6.72 -19.67 -4.80
N LEU A 247 6.32 -20.29 -3.68
CA LEU A 247 7.23 -20.52 -2.55
C LEU A 247 8.34 -21.52 -2.90
N ALA A 248 8.04 -22.55 -3.70
CA ALA A 248 9.04 -23.49 -4.20
C ALA A 248 10.07 -22.79 -5.09
N LEU A 249 9.62 -22.02 -6.08
CA LEU A 249 10.51 -21.22 -6.96
C LEU A 249 11.40 -20.25 -6.19
N LYS A 250 10.83 -19.56 -5.20
CA LYS A 250 11.60 -18.63 -4.35
C LYS A 250 12.65 -19.36 -3.50
N ALA A 251 12.36 -20.57 -3.04
CA ALA A 251 13.31 -21.40 -2.30
C ALA A 251 14.48 -21.84 -3.20
N GLU A 252 14.21 -22.26 -4.43
CA GLU A 252 15.23 -22.63 -5.43
C GLU A 252 16.11 -21.43 -5.77
N GLU A 253 15.55 -20.25 -6.06
CA GLU A 253 16.31 -19.02 -6.31
C GLU A 253 17.23 -18.66 -5.13
N SER A 254 16.74 -18.86 -3.90
CA SER A 254 17.53 -18.56 -2.70
C SER A 254 18.70 -19.53 -2.50
N GLN A 255 18.54 -20.80 -2.91
CA GLN A 255 19.59 -21.80 -2.86
C GLN A 255 20.65 -21.53 -3.94
N MET A 256 20.23 -21.20 -5.17
CA MET A 256 21.17 -20.85 -6.26
C MET A 256 22.02 -19.64 -5.91
N LYS A 257 21.43 -18.57 -5.33
CA LYS A 257 22.18 -17.42 -4.84
C LYS A 257 23.23 -17.76 -3.75
N LYS A 258 22.91 -18.73 -2.89
CA LYS A 258 23.85 -19.19 -1.84
C LYS A 258 24.97 -20.06 -2.38
N SER A 259 24.73 -20.80 -3.47
CA SER A 259 25.73 -21.65 -4.12
C SER A 259 26.65 -20.91 -5.10
N GLY A 260 26.46 -19.58 -5.28
CA GLY A 260 27.27 -18.77 -6.19
C GLY A 260 27.02 -19.02 -7.68
N ALA A 261 25.99 -19.78 -8.03
CA ALA A 261 25.54 -19.92 -9.40
C ALA A 261 24.80 -18.63 -9.82
N GLU A 262 25.38 -17.89 -10.77
CA GLU A 262 24.75 -16.72 -11.38
C GLU A 262 23.42 -17.14 -12.04
N VAL A 263 22.38 -16.34 -11.78
CA VAL A 263 21.05 -16.47 -12.40
C VAL A 263 20.91 -15.52 -13.56
#